data_4d68025498da4870f66ecde5ce88a73e
#
_entry.id   4d68025498da4870f66ecde5ce88a73e
#
_cell.length_a   1.000
_cell.length_b   1.000
_cell.length_c   1.000
_cell.angle_alpha   90.00
_cell.angle_beta   90.00
_cell.angle_gamma   90.00
#
_symmetry.space_group_name_H-M   'P 1'
#
loop_
_entity.id
_entity.type
_entity.pdbx_description
1 polymer ?
#
loop_
_entity_poly.entity_id
_entity_poly.type
_entity_poly.pdbx_seq_one_letter_code
_entity_poly.pdbx_strand_id
1 'polypeptide(L)'
;MSFNFDPAKACACGKIHTTAVEHVTIEVGAINAIPAYAKSYGAKKAFIIGDINTYPLAGDKITAMLEDEGISCTSYIFKERRLEPDEKAVGSLVLHYDAKSDIIISIGSGVINDISKILAYQTNTPYVIVASAAFMDGYAAGSSSMAIDGVKVTVPAKSPDVIIGDINILNGAPIHMAKAGLGDMLAKYVSICEWRLSNLINGEYYCEEVAEFTRQSLRACVNGAKGLLDRDPESMKMLFEGLINCGKAMDYAGCSRPGGGVEHYFSHIWDMRGLDFGTPTSSHGMQVALGTLNTIKCYQELKNIIPNREKALAYAKSFDFADWSEQLRTFVGKGAEAMIALEAKEKKYDLDKHAARLEVILEKWDDILRIIDEELPSVEEFEAILDSIEAPKTLEEIGLDSATLAMTCKSTKDIRDKYVLPRLLWDIGELDSLCEKVFG
;
A
#
# COMPACT_ATOMS: atom_id res chain seq x y z
N MET A 1 -19.20 -3.47 -11.61
CA MET A 1 -18.75 -2.71 -12.83
C MET A 1 -17.77 -3.59 -13.59
N SER A 2 -17.87 -3.71 -14.91
CA SER A 2 -16.82 -4.36 -15.70
C SER A 2 -15.68 -3.35 -15.90
N PHE A 3 -14.54 -3.60 -15.29
CA PHE A 3 -13.34 -2.82 -15.57
C PHE A 3 -12.87 -3.15 -16.99
N ASN A 4 -12.74 -2.12 -17.86
CA ASN A 4 -12.33 -2.28 -19.26
C ASN A 4 -10.79 -2.43 -19.37
N PHE A 5 -10.22 -3.42 -18.68
CA PHE A 5 -8.81 -3.74 -18.77
C PHE A 5 -8.65 -5.21 -19.16
N ASP A 6 -8.04 -5.45 -20.32
CA ASP A 6 -7.71 -6.79 -20.80
C ASP A 6 -6.18 -6.99 -20.71
N PRO A 7 -5.70 -7.67 -19.66
CA PRO A 7 -4.27 -7.84 -19.44
C PRO A 7 -3.59 -8.69 -20.52
N ALA A 8 -4.35 -9.53 -21.25
CA ALA A 8 -3.79 -10.36 -22.33
C ALA A 8 -3.53 -9.60 -23.63
N LYS A 9 -4.06 -8.38 -23.74
CA LYS A 9 -3.89 -7.54 -24.93
C LYS A 9 -2.54 -6.83 -24.89
N ALA A 10 -1.89 -6.72 -26.07
CA ALA A 10 -0.70 -5.88 -26.19
C ALA A 10 -1.02 -4.42 -25.83
N CYS A 11 -0.35 -3.90 -24.82
CA CYS A 11 -0.53 -2.54 -24.35
C CYS A 11 0.34 -1.55 -25.13
N ALA A 12 -0.15 -0.31 -25.28
CA ALA A 12 0.62 0.79 -25.88
C ALA A 12 1.96 1.06 -25.18
N CYS A 13 2.10 0.68 -23.90
CA CYS A 13 3.35 0.78 -23.16
C CYS A 13 4.43 -0.25 -23.56
N GLY A 14 4.11 -1.17 -24.49
CA GLY A 14 5.02 -2.20 -25.00
C GLY A 14 5.13 -3.45 -24.11
N LYS A 15 4.39 -3.54 -22.98
CA LYS A 15 4.38 -4.71 -22.09
C LYS A 15 3.09 -5.53 -22.26
N ILE A 16 3.20 -6.82 -21.93
CA ILE A 16 2.05 -7.68 -21.61
C ILE A 16 1.89 -7.65 -20.10
N HIS A 17 0.69 -7.31 -19.66
CA HIS A 17 0.39 -7.21 -18.26
C HIS A 17 -0.12 -8.55 -17.73
N THR A 18 0.48 -9.06 -16.66
CA THR A 18 0.11 -10.34 -16.06
C THR A 18 -0.01 -10.22 -14.54
N THR A 19 -0.84 -11.03 -13.94
CA THR A 19 -0.90 -11.22 -12.48
C THR A 19 -0.89 -12.72 -12.19
N ALA A 20 -0.35 -13.10 -11.06
CA ALA A 20 -0.36 -14.47 -10.58
C ALA A 20 -1.70 -14.88 -9.95
N VAL A 21 -2.60 -13.92 -9.66
CA VAL A 21 -3.94 -14.22 -9.12
C VAL A 21 -4.81 -14.82 -10.21
N GLU A 22 -5.15 -16.09 -10.07
CA GLU A 22 -5.96 -16.83 -11.06
C GLU A 22 -7.45 -16.61 -10.87
N HIS A 23 -7.90 -16.59 -9.60
CA HIS A 23 -9.32 -16.49 -9.28
C HIS A 23 -9.60 -15.50 -8.15
N VAL A 24 -10.71 -14.76 -8.30
CA VAL A 24 -11.26 -13.86 -7.27
C VAL A 24 -12.76 -14.13 -7.18
N THR A 25 -13.25 -14.46 -5.98
CA THR A 25 -14.68 -14.63 -5.71
C THR A 25 -15.10 -13.69 -4.60
N ILE A 26 -15.99 -12.72 -4.92
CA ILE A 26 -16.48 -11.71 -3.97
C ILE A 26 -18.00 -11.71 -4.01
N GLU A 27 -18.61 -12.44 -3.06
CA GLU A 27 -20.06 -12.57 -2.96
C GLU A 27 -20.47 -13.05 -1.56
N VAL A 28 -21.75 -13.04 -1.29
CA VAL A 28 -22.31 -13.65 -0.07
C VAL A 28 -22.12 -15.17 -0.14
N GLY A 29 -21.45 -15.76 0.84
CA GLY A 29 -21.19 -17.20 0.87
C GLY A 29 -20.03 -17.63 -0.03
N ALA A 30 -19.13 -16.74 -0.43
CA ALA A 30 -17.98 -17.02 -1.30
C ALA A 30 -17.09 -18.18 -0.80
N ILE A 31 -17.01 -18.42 0.51
CA ILE A 31 -16.29 -19.57 1.09
C ILE A 31 -16.77 -20.93 0.58
N ASN A 32 -18.02 -21.04 0.11
CA ASN A 32 -18.56 -22.30 -0.42
C ASN A 32 -17.87 -22.74 -1.74
N ALA A 33 -17.13 -21.85 -2.42
CA ALA A 33 -16.35 -22.17 -3.61
C ALA A 33 -15.00 -22.85 -3.30
N ILE A 34 -14.53 -22.82 -2.05
CA ILE A 34 -13.20 -23.32 -1.64
C ILE A 34 -12.98 -24.79 -2.00
N PRO A 35 -13.93 -25.72 -1.76
CA PRO A 35 -13.71 -27.13 -2.12
C PRO A 35 -13.52 -27.32 -3.63
N ALA A 36 -14.23 -26.56 -4.46
CA ALA A 36 -14.07 -26.63 -5.92
C ALA A 36 -12.67 -26.13 -6.34
N TYR A 37 -12.17 -25.05 -5.76
CA TYR A 37 -10.80 -24.59 -6.00
C TYR A 37 -9.76 -25.60 -5.50
N ALA A 38 -9.91 -26.17 -4.30
CA ALA A 38 -8.99 -27.18 -3.80
C ALA A 38 -8.91 -28.39 -4.74
N LYS A 39 -10.06 -28.85 -5.27
CA LYS A 39 -10.12 -29.94 -6.25
C LYS A 39 -9.45 -29.58 -7.59
N SER A 40 -9.62 -28.33 -8.08
CA SER A 40 -8.99 -27.90 -9.34
C SER A 40 -7.46 -27.91 -9.28
N TYR A 41 -6.88 -27.70 -8.09
CA TYR A 41 -5.46 -27.90 -7.82
C TYR A 41 -5.07 -29.35 -7.50
N GLY A 42 -6.00 -30.29 -7.55
CA GLY A 42 -5.76 -31.70 -7.28
C GLY A 42 -5.47 -32.01 -5.80
N ALA A 43 -5.84 -31.11 -4.89
CA ALA A 43 -5.54 -31.24 -3.48
C ALA A 43 -6.22 -32.47 -2.83
N LYS A 44 -5.46 -33.21 -2.04
CA LYS A 44 -5.91 -34.30 -1.17
C LYS A 44 -5.71 -33.94 0.30
N LYS A 45 -4.86 -32.96 0.56
CA LYS A 45 -4.58 -32.47 1.89
C LYS A 45 -4.41 -30.95 1.89
N ALA A 46 -5.13 -30.29 2.79
CA ALA A 46 -5.09 -28.85 2.99
C ALA A 46 -4.40 -28.49 4.31
N PHE A 47 -3.62 -27.40 4.30
CA PHE A 47 -3.08 -26.76 5.50
C PHE A 47 -3.80 -25.43 5.74
N ILE A 48 -4.56 -25.35 6.86
CA ILE A 48 -5.39 -24.21 7.17
C ILE A 48 -4.69 -23.31 8.19
N ILE A 49 -4.60 -22.01 7.92
CA ILE A 49 -3.90 -21.03 8.74
C ILE A 49 -4.88 -19.96 9.21
N GLY A 50 -4.79 -19.58 10.46
CA GLY A 50 -5.51 -18.44 11.03
C GLY A 50 -4.91 -18.03 12.36
N ASP A 51 -5.51 -17.05 13.00
CA ASP A 51 -5.23 -16.71 14.38
C ASP A 51 -6.49 -16.88 15.25
N ILE A 52 -6.37 -16.62 16.55
CA ILE A 52 -7.49 -16.74 17.50
C ILE A 52 -8.69 -15.83 17.17
N ASN A 53 -8.50 -14.79 16.36
CA ASN A 53 -9.55 -13.86 15.93
C ASN A 53 -10.17 -14.27 14.61
N THR A 54 -9.37 -14.78 13.67
CA THR A 54 -9.77 -14.97 12.27
C THR A 54 -10.19 -16.41 11.97
N TYR A 55 -9.55 -17.42 12.59
CA TYR A 55 -9.94 -18.83 12.39
C TYR A 55 -11.41 -19.12 12.74
N PRO A 56 -11.98 -18.57 13.84
CA PRO A 56 -13.39 -18.80 14.18
C PRO A 56 -14.40 -18.28 13.15
N LEU A 57 -13.98 -17.40 12.24
CA LEU A 57 -14.87 -16.84 11.22
C LEU A 57 -15.29 -17.88 10.16
N ALA A 58 -14.40 -18.82 9.84
CA ALA A 58 -14.65 -19.77 8.76
C ALA A 58 -13.87 -21.11 8.88
N GLY A 59 -12.88 -21.22 9.77
CA GLY A 59 -11.94 -22.36 9.81
C GLY A 59 -12.60 -23.71 9.93
N ASP A 60 -13.46 -23.89 10.93
CA ASP A 60 -14.17 -25.16 11.14
C ASP A 60 -15.12 -25.49 9.98
N LYS A 61 -15.81 -24.46 9.43
CA LYS A 61 -16.70 -24.66 8.30
C LYS A 61 -15.93 -25.06 7.04
N ILE A 62 -14.80 -24.44 6.75
CA ILE A 62 -13.93 -24.77 5.62
C ILE A 62 -13.39 -26.20 5.80
N THR A 63 -12.92 -26.53 7.00
CA THR A 63 -12.45 -27.90 7.32
C THR A 63 -13.52 -28.94 7.01
N ALA A 64 -14.72 -28.74 7.55
CA ALA A 64 -15.84 -29.69 7.32
C ALA A 64 -16.16 -29.82 5.82
N MET A 65 -16.27 -28.70 5.08
CA MET A 65 -16.54 -28.73 3.64
C MET A 65 -15.47 -29.48 2.83
N LEU A 66 -14.20 -29.36 3.23
CA LEU A 66 -13.09 -30.05 2.56
C LEU A 66 -13.08 -31.54 2.89
N GLU A 67 -13.34 -31.92 4.15
CA GLU A 67 -13.42 -33.31 4.59
C GLU A 67 -14.59 -34.03 3.97
N ASP A 68 -15.75 -33.38 3.80
CA ASP A 68 -16.91 -33.93 3.06
C ASP A 68 -16.56 -34.26 1.60
N GLU A 69 -15.59 -33.54 1.02
CA GLU A 69 -15.09 -33.80 -0.33
C GLU A 69 -13.85 -34.71 -0.38
N GLY A 70 -13.49 -35.32 0.75
CA GLY A 70 -12.38 -36.27 0.88
C GLY A 70 -11.01 -35.64 0.94
N ILE A 71 -10.91 -34.31 1.21
CA ILE A 71 -9.66 -33.59 1.37
C ILE A 71 -9.36 -33.52 2.87
N SER A 72 -8.30 -34.17 3.32
CA SER A 72 -7.89 -34.15 4.73
C SER A 72 -7.31 -32.78 5.12
N CYS A 73 -7.55 -32.35 6.36
CA CYS A 73 -7.12 -31.05 6.83
C CYS A 73 -6.16 -31.15 8.01
N THR A 74 -5.17 -30.27 8.04
CA THR A 74 -4.38 -29.92 9.23
C THR A 74 -4.42 -28.41 9.40
N SER A 75 -4.32 -27.92 10.63
CA SER A 75 -4.42 -26.48 10.86
C SER A 75 -3.35 -25.98 11.82
N TYR A 76 -2.96 -24.72 11.65
CA TYR A 76 -2.17 -23.96 12.61
C TYR A 76 -2.85 -22.66 12.95
N ILE A 77 -3.09 -22.44 14.25
CA ILE A 77 -3.79 -21.25 14.75
C ILE A 77 -2.83 -20.49 15.67
N PHE A 78 -2.44 -19.29 15.24
CA PHE A 78 -1.64 -18.39 16.07
C PHE A 78 -2.41 -17.99 17.31
N LYS A 79 -1.75 -18.03 18.46
CA LYS A 79 -2.37 -17.78 19.78
C LYS A 79 -2.15 -16.35 20.29
N GLU A 80 -1.31 -15.59 19.62
CA GLU A 80 -1.02 -14.21 19.93
C GLU A 80 -2.25 -13.33 19.66
N ARG A 81 -2.65 -12.50 20.63
CA ARG A 81 -3.76 -11.54 20.44
C ARG A 81 -3.41 -10.45 19.41
N ARG A 82 -2.14 -10.09 19.36
CA ARG A 82 -1.56 -9.18 18.37
C ARG A 82 -0.41 -9.91 17.71
N LEU A 83 -0.70 -10.47 16.56
CA LEU A 83 0.29 -11.13 15.71
C LEU A 83 0.99 -10.06 14.87
N GLU A 84 2.32 -10.13 14.80
CA GLU A 84 3.13 -9.29 13.91
C GLU A 84 3.71 -10.15 12.79
N PRO A 85 3.87 -9.60 11.58
CA PRO A 85 4.47 -10.32 10.45
C PRO A 85 6.01 -10.28 10.58
N ASP A 86 6.56 -11.06 11.49
CA ASP A 86 7.99 -11.13 11.82
C ASP A 86 8.61 -12.51 11.56
N GLU A 87 9.91 -12.61 11.76
CA GLU A 87 10.65 -13.86 11.60
C GLU A 87 10.14 -14.95 12.55
N LYS A 88 9.69 -14.58 13.75
CA LYS A 88 9.17 -15.53 14.74
C LYS A 88 7.87 -16.14 14.24
N ALA A 89 6.97 -15.33 13.68
CA ALA A 89 5.70 -15.80 13.14
C ALA A 89 5.92 -16.74 11.94
N VAL A 90 6.79 -16.35 11.00
CA VAL A 90 7.16 -17.20 9.86
C VAL A 90 7.84 -18.48 10.33
N GLY A 91 8.79 -18.41 11.27
CA GLY A 91 9.46 -19.59 11.84
C GLY A 91 8.48 -20.55 12.52
N SER A 92 7.52 -20.01 13.29
CA SER A 92 6.46 -20.82 13.93
C SER A 92 5.61 -21.53 12.88
N LEU A 93 5.22 -20.81 11.81
CA LEU A 93 4.41 -21.37 10.74
C LEU A 93 5.16 -22.50 10.00
N VAL A 94 6.42 -22.29 9.65
CA VAL A 94 7.27 -23.28 8.98
C VAL A 94 7.44 -24.55 9.83
N LEU A 95 7.65 -24.42 11.15
CA LEU A 95 7.82 -25.55 12.05
C LEU A 95 6.55 -26.41 12.22
N HIS A 96 5.38 -25.84 12.00
CA HIS A 96 4.09 -26.54 12.10
C HIS A 96 3.50 -26.93 10.74
N TYR A 97 4.13 -26.50 9.65
CA TYR A 97 3.67 -26.82 8.30
C TYR A 97 3.78 -28.31 8.02
N ASP A 98 2.68 -28.90 7.56
CA ASP A 98 2.70 -30.27 7.07
C ASP A 98 3.13 -30.30 5.60
N ALA A 99 4.36 -30.70 5.37
CA ALA A 99 4.97 -30.77 4.02
C ALA A 99 4.26 -31.74 3.05
N LYS A 100 3.24 -32.49 3.51
CA LYS A 100 2.37 -33.30 2.64
C LYS A 100 1.13 -32.56 2.18
N SER A 101 0.96 -31.30 2.56
CA SER A 101 -0.16 -30.49 2.13
C SER A 101 -0.01 -30.08 0.68
N ASP A 102 -1.09 -30.20 -0.08
CA ASP A 102 -1.15 -29.87 -1.51
C ASP A 102 -1.62 -28.44 -1.75
N ILE A 103 -2.24 -27.83 -0.74
CA ILE A 103 -2.79 -26.47 -0.79
C ILE A 103 -2.71 -25.80 0.58
N ILE A 104 -2.43 -24.51 0.59
CA ILE A 104 -2.48 -23.66 1.78
C ILE A 104 -3.75 -22.79 1.69
N ILE A 105 -4.54 -22.78 2.77
CA ILE A 105 -5.73 -21.93 2.89
C ILE A 105 -5.60 -21.09 4.14
N SER A 106 -5.50 -19.78 4.02
CA SER A 106 -5.45 -18.93 5.20
C SER A 106 -6.70 -18.06 5.35
N ILE A 107 -7.04 -17.78 6.60
CA ILE A 107 -8.18 -16.94 6.99
C ILE A 107 -7.62 -15.77 7.76
N GLY A 108 -7.66 -14.58 7.17
CA GLY A 108 -7.07 -13.41 7.79
C GLY A 108 -7.06 -12.17 6.91
N SER A 109 -6.44 -11.12 7.43
CA SER A 109 -6.15 -9.91 6.68
C SER A 109 -4.63 -9.76 6.49
N GLY A 110 -4.07 -8.54 6.51
CA GLY A 110 -2.69 -8.26 6.16
C GLY A 110 -1.64 -9.20 6.75
N VAL A 111 -1.60 -9.33 8.08
CA VAL A 111 -0.55 -10.10 8.77
C VAL A 111 -0.58 -11.58 8.39
N ILE A 112 -1.75 -12.22 8.48
CA ILE A 112 -1.90 -13.65 8.11
C ILE A 112 -1.59 -13.84 6.63
N ASN A 113 -2.05 -12.93 5.75
CA ASN A 113 -1.76 -13.01 4.34
C ASN A 113 -0.24 -12.91 4.07
N ASP A 114 0.45 -11.94 4.67
CA ASP A 114 1.88 -11.74 4.46
C ASP A 114 2.73 -12.93 4.90
N ILE A 115 2.44 -13.50 6.08
CA ILE A 115 3.14 -14.69 6.58
C ILE A 115 2.85 -15.90 5.68
N SER A 116 1.59 -16.08 5.25
CA SER A 116 1.16 -17.22 4.41
C SER A 116 1.71 -17.13 2.99
N LYS A 117 1.80 -15.92 2.41
CA LYS A 117 2.45 -15.70 1.11
C LYS A 117 3.91 -16.13 1.12
N ILE A 118 4.64 -15.89 2.23
CA ILE A 118 6.03 -16.33 2.38
C ILE A 118 6.10 -17.85 2.43
N LEU A 119 5.25 -18.51 3.23
CA LEU A 119 5.22 -19.97 3.28
C LEU A 119 4.92 -20.56 1.89
N ALA A 120 3.88 -20.07 1.23
CA ALA A 120 3.49 -20.52 -0.11
C ALA A 120 4.61 -20.33 -1.14
N TYR A 121 5.34 -19.20 -1.07
CA TYR A 121 6.50 -18.94 -1.91
C TYR A 121 7.63 -19.94 -1.68
N GLN A 122 8.00 -20.19 -0.42
CA GLN A 122 9.10 -21.08 -0.05
C GLN A 122 8.79 -22.56 -0.37
N THR A 123 7.52 -22.95 -0.29
CA THR A 123 7.10 -24.33 -0.54
C THR A 123 6.59 -24.56 -1.96
N ASN A 124 6.42 -23.49 -2.74
CA ASN A 124 5.80 -23.50 -4.07
C ASN A 124 4.41 -24.19 -4.07
N THR A 125 3.64 -23.98 -3.00
CA THR A 125 2.32 -24.58 -2.80
C THR A 125 1.21 -23.62 -3.27
N PRO A 126 0.14 -24.09 -3.93
CA PRO A 126 -1.04 -23.28 -4.23
C PRO A 126 -1.60 -22.62 -2.96
N TYR A 127 -1.99 -21.35 -3.08
CA TYR A 127 -2.38 -20.54 -1.95
C TYR A 127 -3.75 -19.87 -2.14
N VAL A 128 -4.63 -20.06 -1.19
CA VAL A 128 -5.96 -19.44 -1.10
C VAL A 128 -6.00 -18.54 0.14
N ILE A 129 -6.37 -17.28 -0.03
CA ILE A 129 -6.69 -16.37 1.08
C ILE A 129 -8.19 -16.16 1.19
N VAL A 130 -8.73 -16.39 2.38
CA VAL A 130 -10.07 -15.97 2.80
C VAL A 130 -9.92 -14.67 3.58
N ALA A 131 -10.32 -13.57 2.98
CA ALA A 131 -10.16 -12.25 3.59
C ALA A 131 -11.10 -12.08 4.79
N SER A 132 -10.55 -11.74 5.95
CA SER A 132 -11.32 -11.47 7.16
C SER A 132 -11.82 -10.03 7.26
N ALA A 133 -11.26 -9.10 6.48
CA ALA A 133 -11.65 -7.69 6.44
C ALA A 133 -11.17 -7.02 5.14
N ALA A 134 -11.87 -6.03 4.64
CA ALA A 134 -11.42 -5.14 3.57
C ALA A 134 -10.53 -4.03 4.16
N PHE A 135 -9.26 -4.36 4.45
CA PHE A 135 -8.41 -3.54 5.33
C PHE A 135 -7.24 -2.85 4.61
N MET A 136 -6.67 -3.45 3.56
CA MET A 136 -5.47 -2.97 2.86
C MET A 136 -5.39 -3.50 1.43
N ASP A 137 -4.56 -2.91 0.58
CA ASP A 137 -4.43 -3.23 -0.84
C ASP A 137 -3.44 -4.35 -1.19
N GLY A 138 -2.76 -4.91 -0.19
CA GLY A 138 -1.72 -5.93 -0.38
C GLY A 138 -2.20 -7.37 -0.59
N TYR A 139 -3.52 -7.61 -0.73
CA TYR A 139 -4.04 -8.97 -0.89
C TYR A 139 -3.47 -9.70 -2.10
N ALA A 140 -3.44 -9.02 -3.25
CA ALA A 140 -3.00 -9.59 -4.52
C ALA A 140 -1.51 -9.35 -4.82
N ALA A 141 -0.77 -8.65 -3.97
CA ALA A 141 0.62 -8.30 -4.24
C ALA A 141 1.57 -9.51 -4.12
N GLY A 142 2.53 -9.62 -5.04
CA GLY A 142 3.61 -10.62 -5.03
C GLY A 142 4.75 -10.33 -4.04
N SER A 143 4.46 -9.57 -2.98
CA SER A 143 5.40 -9.23 -1.92
C SER A 143 4.71 -9.22 -0.56
N SER A 144 5.47 -9.30 0.51
CA SER A 144 5.01 -9.23 1.89
C SER A 144 5.72 -8.13 2.66
N SER A 145 4.95 -7.42 3.51
CA SER A 145 5.50 -6.41 4.42
C SER A 145 5.86 -7.09 5.75
N MET A 146 7.16 -7.17 6.05
CA MET A 146 7.68 -7.91 7.20
C MET A 146 8.43 -6.98 8.14
N ALA A 147 8.46 -7.34 9.42
CA ALA A 147 9.42 -6.79 10.39
C ALA A 147 10.59 -7.77 10.50
N ILE A 148 11.77 -7.37 10.01
CA ILE A 148 13.01 -8.17 10.08
C ILE A 148 14.03 -7.41 10.90
N ASP A 149 14.56 -8.05 11.95
CA ASP A 149 15.46 -7.39 12.92
C ASP A 149 14.89 -6.07 13.49
N GLY A 150 13.55 -6.00 13.64
CA GLY A 150 12.85 -4.80 14.10
C GLY A 150 12.73 -3.68 13.06
N VAL A 151 13.04 -3.94 11.80
CA VAL A 151 12.91 -2.98 10.69
C VAL A 151 11.82 -3.44 9.73
N LYS A 152 10.93 -2.52 9.32
CA LYS A 152 9.87 -2.81 8.34
C LYS A 152 10.47 -2.87 6.93
N VAL A 153 10.41 -4.04 6.30
CA VAL A 153 10.94 -4.31 4.97
C VAL A 153 9.91 -4.97 4.07
N THR A 154 10.06 -4.81 2.77
CA THR A 154 9.26 -5.53 1.76
C THR A 154 10.10 -6.67 1.21
N VAL A 155 9.60 -7.89 1.30
CA VAL A 155 10.27 -9.10 0.78
C VAL A 155 9.47 -9.73 -0.36
N PRO A 156 10.12 -10.37 -1.34
CA PRO A 156 9.43 -11.15 -2.36
C PRO A 156 8.62 -12.28 -1.74
N ALA A 157 7.40 -12.47 -2.24
CA ALA A 157 6.49 -13.52 -1.80
C ALA A 157 5.62 -14.01 -2.98
N LYS A 158 4.76 -14.99 -2.76
CA LYS A 158 3.80 -15.47 -3.76
C LYS A 158 2.47 -14.74 -3.60
N SER A 159 1.94 -14.14 -4.69
CA SER A 159 0.54 -13.71 -4.70
C SER A 159 -0.37 -14.93 -4.47
N PRO A 160 -1.52 -14.76 -3.82
CA PRO A 160 -2.52 -15.85 -3.75
C PRO A 160 -2.94 -16.28 -5.14
N ASP A 161 -3.09 -17.59 -5.35
CA ASP A 161 -3.70 -18.11 -6.58
C ASP A 161 -5.21 -17.83 -6.58
N VAL A 162 -5.84 -17.89 -5.37
CA VAL A 162 -7.28 -17.61 -5.18
C VAL A 162 -7.49 -16.62 -4.04
N ILE A 163 -8.34 -15.62 -4.27
CA ILE A 163 -8.77 -14.65 -3.24
C ILE A 163 -10.27 -14.80 -3.04
N ILE A 164 -10.68 -15.06 -1.79
CA ILE A 164 -12.08 -15.21 -1.37
C ILE A 164 -12.49 -14.02 -0.49
N GLY A 165 -13.44 -13.24 -0.96
CA GLY A 165 -14.11 -12.16 -0.25
C GLY A 165 -15.55 -12.52 0.09
N ASP A 166 -15.77 -13.25 1.17
CA ASP A 166 -17.14 -13.53 1.63
C ASP A 166 -17.73 -12.27 2.26
N ILE A 167 -18.76 -11.71 1.64
CA ILE A 167 -19.37 -10.44 2.07
C ILE A 167 -19.89 -10.53 3.52
N ASN A 168 -20.37 -11.68 3.97
CA ASN A 168 -20.80 -11.84 5.37
C ASN A 168 -19.61 -11.70 6.34
N ILE A 169 -18.46 -12.27 5.98
CA ILE A 169 -17.24 -12.17 6.79
C ILE A 169 -16.72 -10.74 6.76
N LEU A 170 -16.60 -10.14 5.57
CA LEU A 170 -16.10 -8.77 5.41
C LEU A 170 -16.97 -7.75 6.15
N ASN A 171 -18.29 -7.87 6.05
CA ASN A 171 -19.25 -7.03 6.78
C ASN A 171 -19.29 -7.34 8.29
N GLY A 172 -18.89 -8.53 8.72
CA GLY A 172 -18.72 -8.90 10.14
C GLY A 172 -17.52 -8.23 10.81
N ALA A 173 -16.54 -7.77 10.04
CA ALA A 173 -15.35 -7.12 10.57
C ALA A 173 -15.67 -5.77 11.27
N PRO A 174 -14.85 -5.34 12.24
CA PRO A 174 -14.96 -4.00 12.81
C PRO A 174 -14.91 -2.92 11.72
N ILE A 175 -15.85 -1.95 11.76
CA ILE A 175 -16.00 -0.95 10.69
C ILE A 175 -14.75 -0.10 10.47
N HIS A 176 -13.95 0.13 11.49
CA HIS A 176 -12.69 0.87 11.36
C HIS A 176 -11.71 0.20 10.39
N MET A 177 -11.83 -1.12 10.17
CA MET A 177 -11.01 -1.83 9.19
C MET A 177 -11.42 -1.47 7.75
N ALA A 178 -12.72 -1.40 7.45
CA ALA A 178 -13.20 -0.94 6.15
C ALA A 178 -12.85 0.53 5.89
N LYS A 179 -12.97 1.39 6.93
CA LYS A 179 -12.51 2.79 6.86
C LYS A 179 -11.01 2.86 6.50
N ALA A 180 -10.18 2.01 7.13
CA ALA A 180 -8.76 1.93 6.83
C ALA A 180 -8.51 1.44 5.39
N GLY A 181 -9.25 0.43 4.93
CA GLY A 181 -9.17 -0.03 3.54
C GLY A 181 -9.51 1.06 2.52
N LEU A 182 -10.57 1.87 2.80
CA LEU A 182 -10.85 3.01 1.95
C LEU A 182 -9.74 4.06 2.01
N GLY A 183 -9.20 4.34 3.20
CA GLY A 183 -8.06 5.24 3.38
C GLY A 183 -6.85 4.84 2.54
N ASP A 184 -6.58 3.53 2.46
CA ASP A 184 -5.53 2.96 1.62
C ASP A 184 -5.83 3.12 0.11
N MET A 185 -7.11 2.99 -0.29
CA MET A 185 -7.53 3.26 -1.67
C MET A 185 -7.41 4.75 -2.05
N LEU A 186 -7.67 5.67 -1.12
CA LEU A 186 -7.57 7.11 -1.39
C LEU A 186 -6.14 7.57 -1.73
N ALA A 187 -5.12 6.82 -1.32
CA ALA A 187 -3.73 7.03 -1.74
C ALA A 187 -3.55 7.09 -3.26
N LYS A 188 -4.42 6.43 -4.03
CA LYS A 188 -4.28 6.30 -5.49
C LYS A 188 -4.41 7.62 -6.22
N TYR A 189 -5.02 8.64 -5.61
CA TYR A 189 -4.94 10.01 -6.11
C TYR A 189 -3.48 10.48 -6.21
N VAL A 190 -2.73 10.38 -5.12
CA VAL A 190 -1.33 10.84 -5.05
C VAL A 190 -0.40 9.91 -5.82
N SER A 191 -0.53 8.60 -5.65
CA SER A 191 0.39 7.64 -6.28
C SER A 191 0.38 7.72 -7.81
N ILE A 192 -0.78 7.89 -8.44
CA ILE A 192 -0.89 8.04 -9.90
C ILE A 192 -0.37 9.41 -10.34
N CYS A 193 -0.68 10.49 -9.62
CA CYS A 193 -0.13 11.80 -9.87
C CYS A 193 1.41 11.75 -9.88
N GLU A 194 2.02 11.23 -8.83
CA GLU A 194 3.47 11.13 -8.71
C GLU A 194 4.11 10.19 -9.74
N TRP A 195 3.42 9.12 -10.15
CA TRP A 195 3.90 8.25 -11.21
C TRP A 195 3.96 8.98 -12.56
N ARG A 196 2.92 9.77 -12.90
CA ARG A 196 2.89 10.64 -14.08
C ARG A 196 3.98 11.70 -14.03
N LEU A 197 4.13 12.39 -12.87
CA LEU A 197 5.17 13.39 -12.67
C LEU A 197 6.58 12.81 -12.84
N SER A 198 6.82 11.62 -12.28
CA SER A 198 8.12 10.97 -12.44
C SER A 198 8.39 10.53 -13.86
N ASN A 199 7.37 10.09 -14.61
CA ASN A 199 7.51 9.82 -16.03
C ASN A 199 7.87 11.09 -16.80
N LEU A 200 7.19 12.21 -16.54
CA LEU A 200 7.46 13.50 -17.19
C LEU A 200 8.86 14.02 -16.93
N ILE A 201 9.31 13.96 -15.65
CA ILE A 201 10.57 14.59 -15.20
C ILE A 201 11.78 13.67 -15.42
N ASN A 202 11.63 12.38 -15.14
CA ASN A 202 12.75 11.43 -15.13
C ASN A 202 12.71 10.40 -16.25
N GLY A 203 11.63 10.36 -17.06
CA GLY A 203 11.43 9.30 -18.06
C GLY A 203 11.17 7.93 -17.43
N GLU A 204 10.72 7.87 -16.17
CA GLU A 204 10.35 6.62 -15.52
C GLU A 204 9.23 5.91 -16.31
N TYR A 205 9.29 4.58 -16.34
CA TYR A 205 8.20 3.80 -16.95
C TYR A 205 6.83 4.19 -16.37
N TYR A 206 5.87 4.40 -17.27
CA TYR A 206 4.48 4.68 -16.96
C TYR A 206 3.56 3.94 -17.93
N CYS A 207 2.41 3.48 -17.46
CA CYS A 207 1.39 2.85 -18.29
C CYS A 207 0.02 3.47 -17.99
N GLU A 208 -0.52 4.18 -18.97
CA GLU A 208 -1.82 4.84 -18.83
C GLU A 208 -2.97 3.84 -18.62
N GLU A 209 -2.92 2.66 -19.29
CA GLU A 209 -3.97 1.64 -19.13
C GLU A 209 -4.01 1.11 -17.68
N VAL A 210 -2.85 0.88 -17.05
CA VAL A 210 -2.76 0.45 -15.65
C VAL A 210 -3.17 1.58 -14.71
N ALA A 211 -2.78 2.81 -15.00
CA ALA A 211 -3.18 3.98 -14.23
C ALA A 211 -4.70 4.18 -14.29
N GLU A 212 -5.32 4.07 -15.47
CA GLU A 212 -6.76 4.20 -15.61
C GLU A 212 -7.53 3.05 -14.92
N PHE A 213 -7.03 1.83 -14.98
CA PHE A 213 -7.58 0.72 -14.21
C PHE A 213 -7.57 1.01 -12.70
N THR A 214 -6.48 1.62 -12.21
CA THR A 214 -6.37 2.03 -10.80
C THR A 214 -7.35 3.17 -10.47
N ARG A 215 -7.47 4.19 -11.34
CA ARG A 215 -8.44 5.29 -11.15
C ARG A 215 -9.89 4.80 -11.16
N GLN A 216 -10.24 3.85 -12.02
CA GLN A 216 -11.58 3.26 -12.05
C GLN A 216 -11.89 2.55 -10.72
N SER A 217 -10.93 1.81 -10.19
CA SER A 217 -11.04 1.12 -8.90
C SER A 217 -11.21 2.12 -7.75
N LEU A 218 -10.41 3.20 -7.74
CA LEU A 218 -10.54 4.29 -6.77
C LEU A 218 -11.94 4.94 -6.84
N ARG A 219 -12.38 5.32 -8.04
CA ARG A 219 -13.72 5.95 -8.22
C ARG A 219 -14.85 5.05 -7.74
N ALA A 220 -14.75 3.72 -7.97
CA ALA A 220 -15.74 2.78 -7.46
C ALA A 220 -15.78 2.76 -5.92
N CYS A 221 -14.61 2.73 -5.26
CA CYS A 221 -14.51 2.78 -3.79
C CYS A 221 -15.09 4.08 -3.22
N VAL A 222 -14.77 5.22 -3.81
CA VAL A 222 -15.27 6.54 -3.38
C VAL A 222 -16.80 6.62 -3.55
N ASN A 223 -17.34 6.13 -4.67
CA ASN A 223 -18.79 6.09 -4.91
C ASN A 223 -19.53 5.20 -3.91
N GLY A 224 -18.90 4.11 -3.46
CA GLY A 224 -19.45 3.20 -2.44
C GLY A 224 -19.23 3.66 -1.00
N ALA A 225 -18.45 4.72 -0.75
CA ALA A 225 -17.96 5.07 0.58
C ALA A 225 -19.07 5.20 1.64
N LYS A 226 -20.14 5.93 1.34
CA LYS A 226 -21.26 6.18 2.29
C LYS A 226 -21.92 4.88 2.75
N GLY A 227 -22.09 3.90 1.87
CA GLY A 227 -22.74 2.64 2.21
C GLY A 227 -21.90 1.74 3.13
N LEU A 228 -20.60 2.02 3.31
CA LEU A 228 -19.73 1.25 4.21
C LEU A 228 -20.19 1.33 5.67
N LEU A 229 -20.66 2.51 6.12
CA LEU A 229 -21.15 2.69 7.49
C LEU A 229 -22.42 1.86 7.74
N ASP A 230 -23.26 1.72 6.73
CA ASP A 230 -24.49 0.92 6.76
C ASP A 230 -24.23 -0.58 6.50
N ARG A 231 -22.95 -0.96 6.28
CA ARG A 231 -22.53 -2.32 5.92
C ARG A 231 -23.24 -2.85 4.66
N ASP A 232 -23.50 -1.93 3.70
CA ASP A 232 -24.11 -2.27 2.42
C ASP A 232 -23.23 -3.29 1.67
N PRO A 233 -23.79 -4.44 1.25
CA PRO A 233 -23.03 -5.49 0.57
C PRO A 233 -22.32 -5.03 -0.72
N GLU A 234 -22.95 -4.16 -1.51
CA GLU A 234 -22.36 -3.68 -2.76
C GLU A 234 -21.22 -2.70 -2.50
N SER A 235 -21.36 -1.83 -1.49
CA SER A 235 -20.29 -0.93 -1.04
C SER A 235 -19.08 -1.68 -0.52
N MET A 236 -19.29 -2.73 0.28
CA MET A 236 -18.20 -3.59 0.76
C MET A 236 -17.53 -4.35 -0.39
N LYS A 237 -18.33 -4.84 -1.36
CA LYS A 237 -17.81 -5.48 -2.57
C LYS A 237 -16.96 -4.52 -3.39
N MET A 238 -17.43 -3.29 -3.64
CA MET A 238 -16.67 -2.25 -4.37
C MET A 238 -15.35 -1.95 -3.70
N LEU A 239 -15.34 -1.80 -2.36
CA LEU A 239 -14.11 -1.55 -1.60
C LEU A 239 -13.14 -2.73 -1.74
N PHE A 240 -13.60 -3.95 -1.47
CA PHE A 240 -12.71 -5.11 -1.48
C PHE A 240 -12.17 -5.43 -2.89
N GLU A 241 -13.02 -5.28 -3.92
CA GLU A 241 -12.61 -5.40 -5.32
C GLU A 241 -11.56 -4.34 -5.70
N GLY A 242 -11.74 -3.10 -5.25
CA GLY A 242 -10.76 -2.03 -5.46
C GLY A 242 -9.41 -2.32 -4.82
N LEU A 243 -9.39 -2.82 -3.59
CA LEU A 243 -8.16 -3.23 -2.89
C LEU A 243 -7.42 -4.35 -3.63
N ILE A 244 -8.14 -5.36 -4.13
CA ILE A 244 -7.55 -6.44 -4.95
C ILE A 244 -7.02 -5.89 -6.27
N ASN A 245 -7.79 -5.03 -6.94
CA ASN A 245 -7.40 -4.44 -8.22
C ASN A 245 -6.14 -3.58 -8.08
N CYS A 246 -5.94 -2.90 -6.96
CA CYS A 246 -4.71 -2.17 -6.69
C CYS A 246 -3.50 -3.12 -6.63
N GLY A 247 -3.60 -4.24 -5.92
CA GLY A 247 -2.57 -5.27 -5.92
C GLY A 247 -2.26 -5.81 -7.31
N LYS A 248 -3.32 -6.11 -8.10
CA LYS A 248 -3.15 -6.52 -9.51
C LYS A 248 -2.50 -5.43 -10.37
N ALA A 249 -2.84 -4.16 -10.15
CA ALA A 249 -2.24 -3.04 -10.88
C ALA A 249 -0.72 -2.97 -10.64
N MET A 250 -0.26 -3.26 -9.42
CA MET A 250 1.17 -3.35 -9.12
C MET A 250 1.85 -4.50 -9.88
N ASP A 251 1.22 -5.67 -9.95
CA ASP A 251 1.70 -6.79 -10.76
C ASP A 251 1.76 -6.40 -12.25
N TYR A 252 0.69 -5.81 -12.78
CA TYR A 252 0.62 -5.35 -14.18
C TYR A 252 1.69 -4.33 -14.54
N ALA A 253 1.96 -3.39 -13.64
CA ALA A 253 3.03 -2.40 -13.82
C ALA A 253 4.44 -3.02 -13.67
N GLY A 254 4.57 -4.10 -12.89
CA GLY A 254 5.84 -4.67 -12.46
C GLY A 254 6.58 -3.76 -11.47
N CYS A 255 5.85 -2.88 -10.79
CA CYS A 255 6.36 -1.96 -9.77
C CYS A 255 5.25 -1.50 -8.82
N SER A 256 5.62 -0.94 -7.67
CA SER A 256 4.67 -0.49 -6.66
C SER A 256 4.12 0.94 -6.89
N ARG A 257 4.35 1.54 -8.07
CA ARG A 257 3.86 2.91 -8.37
C ARG A 257 2.34 3.05 -8.29
N PRO A 258 1.52 2.12 -8.85
CA PRO A 258 0.07 2.22 -8.74
C PRO A 258 -0.44 2.15 -7.29
N GLY A 259 0.28 1.44 -6.43
CA GLY A 259 -0.12 1.21 -5.03
C GLY A 259 0.14 2.39 -4.11
N GLY A 260 1.25 3.10 -4.25
CA GLY A 260 1.58 4.17 -3.31
C GLY A 260 2.70 5.11 -3.74
N GLY A 261 2.59 6.35 -3.30
CA GLY A 261 3.54 7.44 -3.43
C GLY A 261 4.02 7.94 -2.06
N VAL A 262 4.16 9.26 -1.93
CA VAL A 262 4.64 9.90 -0.69
C VAL A 262 3.71 9.69 0.50
N GLU A 263 2.42 9.56 0.28
CA GLU A 263 1.40 9.34 1.32
C GLU A 263 1.68 8.07 2.13
N HIS A 264 2.14 7.01 1.49
CA HIS A 264 2.60 5.80 2.17
C HIS A 264 3.90 6.03 2.95
N TYR A 265 4.75 6.93 2.47
CA TYR A 265 6.01 7.23 3.17
C TYR A 265 5.79 7.99 4.46
N PHE A 266 4.72 8.80 4.57
CA PHE A 266 4.28 9.34 5.86
C PHE A 266 4.01 8.19 6.85
N SER A 267 3.19 7.22 6.45
CA SER A 267 2.90 6.04 7.28
C SER A 267 4.17 5.27 7.66
N HIS A 268 5.09 5.06 6.72
CA HIS A 268 6.35 4.37 7.01
C HIS A 268 7.23 5.11 8.03
N ILE A 269 7.33 6.45 7.95
CA ILE A 269 8.07 7.23 8.96
C ILE A 269 7.40 7.07 10.32
N TRP A 270 6.09 7.21 10.42
CA TRP A 270 5.38 7.06 11.70
C TRP A 270 5.53 5.65 12.27
N ASP A 271 5.45 4.61 11.45
CA ASP A 271 5.68 3.23 11.88
C ASP A 271 7.14 3.01 12.37
N MET A 272 8.14 3.50 11.62
CA MET A 272 9.56 3.40 12.04
C MET A 272 9.80 4.11 13.37
N ARG A 273 9.23 5.30 13.55
CA ARG A 273 9.31 6.03 14.83
C ARG A 273 8.60 5.28 15.95
N GLY A 274 7.46 4.63 15.65
CA GLY A 274 6.76 3.77 16.59
C GLY A 274 7.61 2.60 17.09
N LEU A 275 8.30 1.93 16.15
CA LEU A 275 9.17 0.79 16.46
C LEU A 275 10.42 1.19 17.26
N ASP A 276 11.04 2.33 16.98
CA ASP A 276 12.32 2.71 17.59
C ASP A 276 12.15 3.61 18.82
N PHE A 277 11.21 4.53 18.82
CA PHE A 277 10.98 5.49 19.90
C PHE A 277 9.73 5.22 20.76
N GLY A 278 8.92 4.19 20.38
CA GLY A 278 7.67 3.90 21.08
C GLY A 278 6.59 4.97 20.88
N THR A 279 6.68 5.77 19.82
CA THR A 279 5.63 6.75 19.50
C THR A 279 4.32 6.02 19.12
N PRO A 280 3.15 6.62 19.38
CA PRO A 280 1.89 6.01 18.98
C PRO A 280 1.86 5.71 17.47
N THR A 281 1.18 4.64 17.10
CA THR A 281 0.91 4.26 15.70
C THR A 281 -0.58 4.00 15.55
N SER A 282 -1.08 4.13 14.32
CA SER A 282 -2.47 3.86 13.98
C SER A 282 -2.57 2.79 12.88
N SER A 283 -3.78 2.46 12.44
CA SER A 283 -3.95 1.56 11.30
C SER A 283 -3.32 2.15 10.05
N HIS A 284 -2.66 1.30 9.26
CA HIS A 284 -1.95 1.70 8.03
C HIS A 284 -2.80 2.60 7.13
N GLY A 285 -4.00 2.16 6.76
CA GLY A 285 -4.86 2.94 5.86
C GLY A 285 -5.32 4.29 6.44
N MET A 286 -5.46 4.45 7.76
CA MET A 286 -5.73 5.76 8.36
C MET A 286 -4.51 6.67 8.30
N GLN A 287 -3.32 6.16 8.59
CA GLN A 287 -2.09 6.91 8.41
C GLN A 287 -1.91 7.34 6.95
N VAL A 288 -2.17 6.43 6.00
CA VAL A 288 -2.09 6.70 4.56
C VAL A 288 -3.13 7.74 4.13
N ALA A 289 -4.37 7.68 4.62
CA ALA A 289 -5.39 8.70 4.32
C ALA A 289 -4.96 10.10 4.78
N LEU A 290 -4.40 10.22 5.98
CA LEU A 290 -3.87 11.50 6.48
C LEU A 290 -2.60 11.93 5.75
N GLY A 291 -1.73 10.98 5.37
CA GLY A 291 -0.60 11.24 4.49
C GLY A 291 -1.07 11.80 3.14
N THR A 292 -2.16 11.25 2.57
CA THR A 292 -2.77 11.73 1.33
C THR A 292 -3.31 13.15 1.48
N LEU A 293 -4.10 13.42 2.54
CA LEU A 293 -4.65 14.76 2.82
C LEU A 293 -3.53 15.81 2.94
N ASN A 294 -2.49 15.51 3.72
CA ASN A 294 -1.36 16.42 3.89
C ASN A 294 -0.56 16.61 2.61
N THR A 295 -0.44 15.59 1.78
CA THR A 295 0.19 15.69 0.46
C THR A 295 -0.63 16.57 -0.48
N ILE A 296 -1.96 16.43 -0.50
CA ILE A 296 -2.84 17.30 -1.30
C ILE A 296 -2.70 18.77 -0.86
N LYS A 297 -2.66 19.04 0.45
CA LYS A 297 -2.39 20.41 0.98
C LYS A 297 -1.07 20.98 0.45
N CYS A 298 -0.02 20.16 0.43
CA CYS A 298 1.27 20.60 -0.14
C CYS A 298 1.20 20.86 -1.65
N TYR A 299 0.50 20.02 -2.41
CA TYR A 299 0.31 20.25 -3.86
C TYR A 299 -0.52 21.49 -4.14
N GLN A 300 -1.54 21.78 -3.32
CA GLN A 300 -2.33 23.00 -3.45
C GLN A 300 -1.46 24.26 -3.26
N GLU A 301 -0.55 24.23 -2.27
CA GLU A 301 0.40 25.34 -2.06
C GLU A 301 1.47 25.41 -3.16
N LEU A 302 1.91 24.27 -3.70
CA LEU A 302 2.87 24.21 -4.80
C LEU A 302 2.38 24.96 -6.04
N LYS A 303 1.08 24.96 -6.33
CA LYS A 303 0.49 25.68 -7.47
C LYS A 303 0.72 27.20 -7.42
N ASN A 304 0.98 27.75 -6.24
CA ASN A 304 1.29 29.16 -6.05
C ASN A 304 2.78 29.51 -6.24
N ILE A 305 3.62 28.51 -6.54
CA ILE A 305 5.07 28.69 -6.67
C ILE A 305 5.43 28.91 -8.15
N ILE A 306 6.30 29.88 -8.38
CA ILE A 306 6.99 30.03 -9.64
C ILE A 306 8.43 29.60 -9.42
N PRO A 307 8.88 28.48 -10.00
CA PRO A 307 10.24 27.98 -9.78
C PRO A 307 11.30 28.99 -10.22
N ASN A 308 12.33 29.12 -9.41
CA ASN A 308 13.46 30.02 -9.71
C ASN A 308 14.76 29.23 -9.79
N ARG A 309 15.37 29.20 -10.97
CA ARG A 309 16.61 28.47 -11.27
C ARG A 309 17.74 28.78 -10.29
N GLU A 310 18.03 30.06 -10.05
CA GLU A 310 19.16 30.46 -9.22
C GLU A 310 18.97 30.06 -7.77
N LYS A 311 17.75 30.26 -7.25
CA LYS A 311 17.34 29.80 -5.91
C LYS A 311 17.50 28.28 -5.79
N ALA A 312 16.98 27.50 -6.74
CA ALA A 312 17.05 26.04 -6.75
C ALA A 312 18.48 25.50 -6.76
N LEU A 313 19.34 26.08 -7.63
CA LEU A 313 20.75 25.69 -7.69
C LEU A 313 21.52 26.08 -6.42
N ALA A 314 21.23 27.24 -5.83
CA ALA A 314 21.83 27.64 -4.56
C ALA A 314 21.41 26.74 -3.41
N TYR A 315 20.12 26.37 -3.37
CA TYR A 315 19.57 25.43 -2.38
C TYR A 315 20.23 24.05 -2.48
N ALA A 316 20.34 23.49 -3.68
CA ALA A 316 20.99 22.18 -3.87
C ALA A 316 22.48 22.20 -3.46
N LYS A 317 23.19 23.31 -3.71
CA LYS A 317 24.61 23.49 -3.29
C LYS A 317 24.79 23.60 -1.78
N SER A 318 23.75 24.00 -1.05
CA SER A 318 23.79 24.11 0.42
C SER A 318 23.59 22.77 1.12
N PHE A 319 23.28 21.71 0.38
CA PHE A 319 23.09 20.37 0.95
C PHE A 319 24.38 19.87 1.60
N ASP A 320 24.28 19.54 2.90
CA ASP A 320 25.35 18.91 3.66
C ASP A 320 24.95 17.47 4.01
N PHE A 321 25.71 16.50 3.52
CA PHE A 321 25.44 15.09 3.72
C PHE A 321 25.56 14.67 5.19
N ALA A 322 26.49 15.26 5.95
CA ALA A 322 26.68 14.90 7.34
C ALA A 322 25.52 15.41 8.21
N ASP A 323 25.13 16.66 8.04
CA ASP A 323 23.98 17.25 8.73
C ASP A 323 22.69 16.53 8.38
N TRP A 324 22.44 16.24 7.11
CA TRP A 324 21.28 15.48 6.66
C TRP A 324 21.23 14.08 7.28
N SER A 325 22.35 13.35 7.29
CA SER A 325 22.44 12.01 7.88
C SER A 325 22.14 12.02 9.38
N GLU A 326 22.66 13.02 10.10
CA GLU A 326 22.43 13.18 11.54
C GLU A 326 20.96 13.54 11.85
N GLN A 327 20.36 14.40 11.05
CA GLN A 327 18.93 14.73 11.16
C GLN A 327 18.06 13.47 10.96
N LEU A 328 18.36 12.64 9.95
CA LEU A 328 17.65 11.37 9.74
C LEU A 328 17.80 10.42 10.92
N ARG A 329 19.02 10.22 11.44
CA ARG A 329 19.26 9.35 12.62
C ARG A 329 18.47 9.83 13.83
N THR A 330 18.50 11.12 14.07
CA THR A 330 17.78 11.71 15.22
C THR A 330 16.26 11.57 15.06
N PHE A 331 15.73 11.74 13.86
CA PHE A 331 14.29 11.79 13.63
C PHE A 331 13.66 10.42 13.35
N VAL A 332 14.31 9.61 12.51
CA VAL A 332 13.77 8.31 12.04
C VAL A 332 14.26 7.14 12.88
N GLY A 333 15.42 7.29 13.54
CA GLY A 333 16.04 6.22 14.32
C GLY A 333 16.76 5.19 13.44
N LYS A 334 16.65 3.90 13.77
CA LYS A 334 17.36 2.80 13.08
C LYS A 334 17.06 2.71 11.58
N GLY A 335 15.85 3.11 11.16
CA GLY A 335 15.46 3.14 9.75
C GLY A 335 16.30 4.12 8.92
N ALA A 336 16.95 5.11 9.52
CA ALA A 336 17.78 6.09 8.85
C ALA A 336 18.99 5.46 8.12
N GLU A 337 19.58 4.40 8.65
CA GLU A 337 20.76 3.77 8.03
C GLU A 337 20.44 3.19 6.64
N ALA A 338 19.25 2.60 6.48
CA ALA A 338 18.81 2.11 5.17
C ALA A 338 18.59 3.25 4.17
N MET A 339 18.08 4.40 4.64
CA MET A 339 17.87 5.61 3.82
C MET A 339 19.21 6.22 3.39
N ILE A 340 20.17 6.29 4.31
CA ILE A 340 21.54 6.79 4.04
C ILE A 340 22.27 5.88 3.06
N ALA A 341 22.16 4.56 3.23
CA ALA A 341 22.76 3.57 2.32
C ALA A 341 22.12 3.65 0.91
N LEU A 342 20.81 3.87 0.83
CA LEU A 342 20.12 4.06 -0.44
C LEU A 342 20.63 5.31 -1.17
N GLU A 343 20.85 6.42 -0.45
CA GLU A 343 21.40 7.64 -1.05
C GLU A 343 22.82 7.42 -1.60
N ALA A 344 23.68 6.71 -0.86
CA ALA A 344 25.02 6.37 -1.32
C ALA A 344 25.00 5.62 -2.67
N LYS A 345 23.96 4.78 -2.88
CA LYS A 345 23.75 4.03 -4.11
C LYS A 345 23.13 4.90 -5.22
N GLU A 346 22.04 5.56 -4.94
CA GLU A 346 21.21 6.26 -5.95
C GLU A 346 21.74 7.66 -6.29
N LYS A 347 22.49 8.27 -5.38
CA LYS A 347 23.06 9.63 -5.54
C LYS A 347 22.01 10.67 -5.93
N LYS A 348 20.94 10.75 -5.13
CA LYS A 348 19.81 11.66 -5.42
C LYS A 348 20.18 13.13 -5.27
N TYR A 349 21.21 13.44 -4.47
CA TYR A 349 21.73 14.79 -4.19
C TYR A 349 22.89 15.20 -5.10
N ASP A 350 23.22 14.38 -6.10
CA ASP A 350 24.21 14.73 -7.10
C ASP A 350 23.81 16.00 -7.85
N LEU A 351 24.70 17.00 -7.89
CA LEU A 351 24.41 18.33 -8.44
C LEU A 351 24.19 18.31 -9.95
N ASP A 352 24.86 17.45 -10.69
CA ASP A 352 24.69 17.35 -12.14
C ASP A 352 23.33 16.70 -12.47
N LYS A 353 22.97 15.65 -11.74
CA LYS A 353 21.63 15.04 -11.84
C LYS A 353 20.53 16.02 -11.47
N HIS A 354 20.74 16.80 -10.39
CA HIS A 354 19.81 17.86 -9.98
C HIS A 354 19.64 18.92 -11.06
N ALA A 355 20.74 19.45 -11.59
CA ALA A 355 20.69 20.47 -12.62
C ALA A 355 19.94 20.00 -13.87
N ALA A 356 20.18 18.75 -14.31
CA ALA A 356 19.48 18.16 -15.44
C ALA A 356 17.96 18.03 -15.19
N ARG A 357 17.54 17.55 -14.00
CA ARG A 357 16.11 17.48 -13.63
C ARG A 357 15.48 18.87 -13.54
N LEU A 358 16.17 19.83 -12.95
CA LEU A 358 15.69 21.20 -12.81
C LEU A 358 15.35 21.83 -14.17
N GLU A 359 16.19 21.61 -15.20
CA GLU A 359 15.88 22.10 -16.56
C GLU A 359 14.56 21.52 -17.08
N VAL A 360 14.33 20.22 -16.91
CA VAL A 360 13.07 19.58 -17.30
C VAL A 360 11.90 20.16 -16.51
N ILE A 361 12.06 20.33 -15.19
CA ILE A 361 11.02 20.89 -14.33
C ILE A 361 10.64 22.30 -14.78
N LEU A 362 11.63 23.17 -15.05
CA LEU A 362 11.39 24.54 -15.50
C LEU A 362 10.72 24.59 -16.88
N GLU A 363 11.15 23.74 -17.81
CA GLU A 363 10.55 23.64 -19.15
C GLU A 363 9.11 23.12 -19.10
N LYS A 364 8.82 22.14 -18.21
CA LYS A 364 7.56 21.41 -18.14
C LYS A 364 6.66 21.85 -16.97
N TRP A 365 6.90 23.03 -16.39
CA TRP A 365 6.16 23.45 -15.20
C TRP A 365 4.65 23.48 -15.39
N ASP A 366 4.17 23.98 -16.52
CA ASP A 366 2.75 24.01 -16.84
C ASP A 366 2.16 22.61 -17.02
N ASP A 367 2.93 21.67 -17.58
CA ASP A 367 2.52 20.25 -17.67
C ASP A 367 2.47 19.60 -16.28
N ILE A 368 3.39 19.93 -15.38
CA ILE A 368 3.39 19.48 -13.97
C ILE A 368 2.12 19.96 -13.28
N LEU A 369 1.79 21.26 -13.39
CA LEU A 369 0.57 21.83 -12.79
C LEU A 369 -0.69 21.17 -13.37
N ARG A 370 -0.73 20.94 -14.67
CA ARG A 370 -1.86 20.27 -15.34
C ARG A 370 -2.04 18.84 -14.85
N ILE A 371 -0.98 18.06 -14.66
CA ILE A 371 -1.05 16.70 -14.11
C ILE A 371 -1.63 16.74 -12.69
N ILE A 372 -1.19 17.67 -11.86
CA ILE A 372 -1.71 17.86 -10.50
C ILE A 372 -3.22 18.14 -10.52
N ASP A 373 -3.66 19.05 -11.41
CA ASP A 373 -5.09 19.39 -11.54
C ASP A 373 -5.96 18.24 -12.07
N GLU A 374 -5.40 17.39 -12.94
CA GLU A 374 -6.11 16.24 -13.48
C GLU A 374 -6.26 15.09 -12.49
N GLU A 375 -5.29 14.89 -11.59
CA GLU A 375 -5.23 13.70 -10.73
C GLU A 375 -5.73 13.94 -9.30
N LEU A 376 -5.55 15.14 -8.77
CA LEU A 376 -5.83 15.39 -7.36
C LEU A 376 -7.17 16.11 -7.15
N PRO A 377 -7.98 15.67 -6.18
CA PRO A 377 -9.12 16.44 -5.73
C PRO A 377 -8.66 17.69 -4.97
N SER A 378 -9.55 18.65 -4.75
CA SER A 378 -9.32 19.72 -3.79
C SER A 378 -9.24 19.17 -2.35
N VAL A 379 -8.68 19.96 -1.43
CA VAL A 379 -8.65 19.60 0.01
C VAL A 379 -10.08 19.38 0.53
N GLU A 380 -11.00 20.25 0.16
CA GLU A 380 -12.40 20.21 0.57
C GLU A 380 -13.12 18.96 0.05
N GLU A 381 -12.87 18.58 -1.22
CA GLU A 381 -13.44 17.35 -1.80
C GLU A 381 -12.89 16.10 -1.10
N PHE A 382 -11.59 16.09 -0.81
CA PHE A 382 -10.98 14.97 -0.10
C PHE A 382 -11.49 14.86 1.35
N GLU A 383 -11.57 15.97 2.08
CA GLU A 383 -12.15 16.02 3.43
C GLU A 383 -13.61 15.58 3.44
N ALA A 384 -14.40 15.93 2.41
CA ALA A 384 -15.79 15.46 2.28
C ALA A 384 -15.88 13.92 2.10
N ILE A 385 -14.90 13.29 1.45
CA ILE A 385 -14.83 11.83 1.37
C ILE A 385 -14.56 11.25 2.77
N LEU A 386 -13.60 11.79 3.52
CA LEU A 386 -13.29 11.37 4.89
C LEU A 386 -14.51 11.54 5.81
N ASP A 387 -15.20 12.68 5.73
CA ASP A 387 -16.43 12.94 6.50
C ASP A 387 -17.53 11.91 6.18
N SER A 388 -17.65 11.48 4.93
CA SER A 388 -18.67 10.51 4.49
C SER A 388 -18.56 9.14 5.16
N ILE A 389 -17.38 8.82 5.70
CA ILE A 389 -17.10 7.59 6.43
C ILE A 389 -16.71 7.85 7.89
N GLU A 390 -16.91 9.07 8.37
CA GLU A 390 -16.50 9.46 9.74
C GLU A 390 -15.03 9.10 10.02
N ALA A 391 -14.14 9.38 9.07
CA ALA A 391 -12.72 9.12 9.22
C ALA A 391 -11.99 10.32 9.85
N PRO A 392 -10.88 10.10 10.55
CA PRO A 392 -10.03 11.16 11.08
C PRO A 392 -9.51 12.10 9.97
N LYS A 393 -9.35 13.40 10.31
CA LYS A 393 -8.78 14.44 9.44
C LYS A 393 -7.53 15.08 10.04
N THR A 394 -7.22 14.78 11.29
CA THR A 394 -6.04 15.26 11.98
C THR A 394 -5.21 14.11 12.55
N LEU A 395 -3.94 14.37 12.79
CA LEU A 395 -3.04 13.37 13.39
C LEU A 395 -3.40 13.06 14.83
N GLU A 396 -3.87 14.07 15.56
CA GLU A 396 -4.27 13.93 16.98
C GLU A 396 -5.43 12.94 17.13
N GLU A 397 -6.37 12.92 16.16
CA GLU A 397 -7.50 11.97 16.17
C GLU A 397 -7.05 10.51 16.04
N ILE A 398 -5.86 10.26 15.50
CA ILE A 398 -5.25 8.93 15.44
C ILE A 398 -4.09 8.74 16.43
N GLY A 399 -3.93 9.69 17.36
CA GLY A 399 -2.93 9.64 18.43
C GLY A 399 -1.50 9.99 17.99
N LEU A 400 -1.31 10.57 16.82
CA LEU A 400 -0.02 11.04 16.32
C LEU A 400 0.18 12.53 16.64
N ASP A 401 1.44 12.98 16.65
CA ASP A 401 1.81 14.36 16.96
C ASP A 401 2.02 15.16 15.67
N SER A 402 1.16 16.17 15.43
CA SER A 402 1.24 17.06 14.27
C SER A 402 2.51 17.91 14.26
N ALA A 403 3.13 18.19 15.41
CA ALA A 403 4.40 18.93 15.47
C ALA A 403 5.53 18.20 14.70
N THR A 404 5.36 16.91 14.41
CA THR A 404 6.35 16.14 13.61
C THR A 404 6.11 16.18 12.12
N LEU A 405 4.99 16.76 11.62
CA LEU A 405 4.58 16.71 10.21
C LEU A 405 5.61 17.30 9.26
N ALA A 406 6.12 18.49 9.55
CA ALA A 406 7.10 19.14 8.69
C ALA A 406 8.34 18.26 8.49
N MET A 407 8.89 17.71 9.58
CA MET A 407 10.06 16.84 9.50
C MET A 407 9.74 15.49 8.89
N THR A 408 8.55 14.92 9.15
CA THR A 408 8.07 13.71 8.48
C THR A 408 8.04 13.93 6.96
N CYS A 409 7.39 15.01 6.47
CA CYS A 409 7.34 15.35 5.06
C CYS A 409 8.74 15.44 4.45
N LYS A 410 9.64 16.20 5.08
CA LYS A 410 11.03 16.36 4.62
C LYS A 410 11.78 15.03 4.51
N SER A 411 11.53 14.09 5.43
CA SER A 411 12.21 12.79 5.47
C SER A 411 11.65 11.80 4.44
N THR A 412 10.41 11.94 4.00
CA THR A 412 9.77 10.98 3.07
C THR A 412 10.48 10.86 1.73
N LYS A 413 11.15 11.93 1.23
CA LYS A 413 11.88 11.94 -0.05
C LYS A 413 13.03 10.92 -0.11
N ASP A 414 13.46 10.39 1.04
CA ASP A 414 14.64 9.55 1.17
C ASP A 414 14.34 8.08 1.48
N ILE A 415 13.06 7.71 1.76
CA ILE A 415 12.64 6.34 2.13
C ILE A 415 12.90 5.32 1.01
N ARG A 416 12.63 5.72 -0.24
CA ARG A 416 12.77 4.86 -1.42
C ARG A 416 13.43 5.65 -2.55
N ASP A 417 13.65 4.96 -3.67
CA ASP A 417 14.18 5.53 -4.91
C ASP A 417 13.13 6.28 -5.75
N LYS A 418 11.85 6.19 -5.41
CA LYS A 418 10.77 6.86 -6.14
C LYS A 418 10.91 8.38 -6.09
N TYR A 419 10.65 9.02 -7.22
CA TYR A 419 10.48 10.47 -7.30
C TYR A 419 9.10 10.85 -6.76
N VAL A 420 9.06 11.66 -5.74
CA VAL A 420 7.86 12.04 -4.97
C VAL A 420 7.84 13.55 -4.70
N LEU A 421 6.70 14.11 -4.27
CA LEU A 421 6.52 15.54 -4.04
C LEU A 421 7.67 16.21 -3.25
N PRO A 422 8.14 15.72 -2.10
CA PRO A 422 9.20 16.40 -1.37
C PRO A 422 10.54 16.40 -2.12
N ARG A 423 10.75 15.49 -3.09
CA ARG A 423 11.91 15.55 -3.98
C ARG A 423 11.74 16.66 -5.02
N LEU A 424 10.54 16.81 -5.60
CA LEU A 424 10.23 17.94 -6.48
C LEU A 424 10.43 19.28 -5.75
N LEU A 425 9.92 19.39 -4.52
CA LEU A 425 10.11 20.59 -3.70
C LEU A 425 11.59 20.88 -3.39
N TRP A 426 12.38 19.84 -3.14
CA TRP A 426 13.83 19.97 -2.97
C TRP A 426 14.51 20.43 -4.26
N ASP A 427 14.13 19.84 -5.41
CA ASP A 427 14.70 20.19 -6.71
C ASP A 427 14.45 21.66 -7.09
N ILE A 428 13.32 22.24 -6.69
CA ILE A 428 13.01 23.67 -6.94
C ILE A 428 13.43 24.60 -5.79
N GLY A 429 14.03 24.07 -4.71
CA GLY A 429 14.52 24.85 -3.57
C GLY A 429 13.42 25.39 -2.64
N GLU A 430 12.28 24.69 -2.57
CA GLU A 430 11.09 25.11 -1.79
C GLU A 430 10.70 24.14 -0.68
N LEU A 431 11.46 23.07 -0.43
CA LEU A 431 11.07 22.05 0.53
C LEU A 431 10.87 22.60 1.94
N ASP A 432 11.81 23.39 2.43
CA ASP A 432 11.74 23.91 3.80
C ASP A 432 10.64 24.96 3.95
N SER A 433 10.58 25.92 3.02
CA SER A 433 9.60 27.02 3.04
C SER A 433 8.16 26.51 2.91
N LEU A 434 7.92 25.51 2.06
CA LEU A 434 6.58 24.95 1.89
C LEU A 434 6.16 24.09 3.08
N CYS A 435 7.07 23.23 3.59
CA CYS A 435 6.76 22.42 4.78
C CYS A 435 6.48 23.31 6.01
N GLU A 436 7.22 24.42 6.19
CA GLU A 436 6.94 25.37 7.26
C GLU A 436 5.60 26.08 7.06
N LYS A 437 5.27 26.48 5.82
CA LYS A 437 3.99 27.14 5.51
C LYS A 437 2.78 26.25 5.76
N VAL A 438 2.87 24.95 5.43
CA VAL A 438 1.73 24.02 5.50
C VAL A 438 1.60 23.39 6.87
N PHE A 439 2.69 23.17 7.59
CA PHE A 439 2.74 22.37 8.82
C PHE A 439 3.32 23.11 10.04
N GLY A 440 3.82 24.34 9.86
CA GLY A 440 4.41 25.18 10.92
C GLY A 440 3.42 25.97 11.77
#